data_8ad6bf46bc4a9f65eae2078870ba3c52
#
_entry.id   8ad6bf46bc4a9f65eae2078870ba3c52
#
_cell.length_a   1.000
_cell.length_b   1.000
_cell.length_c   1.000
_cell.angle_alpha   90.00
_cell.angle_beta   90.00
_cell.angle_gamma   90.00
#
_symmetry.space_group_name_H-M   'P 1'
#
loop_
_entity.id
_entity.type
_entity.pdbx_description
1 polymer ?
#
loop_
_entity_poly.entity_id
_entity_poly.type
_entity_poly.pdbx_seq_one_letter_code
_entity_poly.pdbx_strand_id
1 'polypeptide(L)'
;MLVTVFSLVVLTAAGYGWSTFRALAGSIVTSDVLSGSTPRTGPPSRTITALVVGVDSRTDAQGRPLPQDVLDKMHAGPDDGQLNTDTIILLRIPADPAKPVVAVSFPRDSYVKLAGDYGTHKINSAYGRAVTSTTRTLQEQGLDADTVRRQAFEAGRKALVATVTQLTGIVVDHYAEINLAGFVELTDAIGGVPVCLTEPVDDARYSGAVLPAGPQTLDGANALAFVRQRHGLEGGDLDRITRQQAYMAGLANTLLGGGRLADPATVQRLLGIVSRYVVLDQGWDLDQLVGQVRQVSASKVEFHTIPTIRPDLYTPYDGVAVEIDDDAVRTFVRSTLDGLPVPTTSASASGTRTGLPTTSSAPRTTTPRTTAPLTSNPTSAPGTPTTTEPQPITGATVPCVS
;
A
#
# COMPACT_ATOMS: atom_id res chain seq x y z
N MET A 1 11.29 -52.02 -16.28
CA MET A 1 11.95 -51.80 -14.98
C MET A 1 12.45 -50.35 -14.81
N LEU A 2 13.23 -49.77 -15.71
CA LEU A 2 13.68 -48.36 -15.62
C LEU A 2 12.56 -47.34 -15.57
N VAL A 3 11.53 -47.49 -16.40
CA VAL A 3 10.34 -46.58 -16.46
C VAL A 3 9.53 -46.67 -15.17
N THR A 4 9.35 -47.84 -14.59
CA THR A 4 8.63 -48.01 -13.32
C THR A 4 9.36 -47.40 -12.13
N VAL A 5 10.70 -47.52 -12.09
CA VAL A 5 11.52 -46.87 -11.04
C VAL A 5 11.46 -45.35 -11.19
N PHE A 6 11.59 -44.82 -12.44
CA PHE A 6 11.48 -43.40 -12.71
C PHE A 6 10.09 -42.85 -12.34
N SER A 7 9.00 -43.54 -12.70
CA SER A 7 7.63 -43.17 -12.34
C SER A 7 7.43 -43.18 -10.82
N LEU A 8 8.00 -44.14 -10.09
CA LEU A 8 7.92 -44.21 -8.63
C LEU A 8 8.67 -43.05 -7.97
N VAL A 9 9.85 -42.71 -8.49
CA VAL A 9 10.63 -41.55 -8.01
C VAL A 9 9.86 -40.23 -8.26
N VAL A 10 9.29 -40.06 -9.44
CA VAL A 10 8.48 -38.87 -9.78
C VAL A 10 7.23 -38.78 -8.89
N LEU A 11 6.53 -39.89 -8.67
CA LEU A 11 5.34 -39.95 -7.80
C LEU A 11 5.69 -39.66 -6.33
N THR A 12 6.80 -40.22 -5.83
CA THR A 12 7.26 -39.95 -4.46
C THR A 12 7.73 -38.50 -4.30
N ALA A 13 8.45 -37.94 -5.25
CA ALA A 13 8.87 -36.55 -5.24
C ALA A 13 7.65 -35.60 -5.33
N ALA A 14 6.69 -35.89 -6.21
CA ALA A 14 5.45 -35.13 -6.33
C ALA A 14 4.58 -35.25 -5.06
N GLY A 15 4.46 -36.47 -4.49
CA GLY A 15 3.72 -36.72 -3.24
C GLY A 15 4.36 -36.02 -2.04
N TYR A 16 5.70 -36.06 -1.94
CA TYR A 16 6.43 -35.32 -0.91
C TYR A 16 6.29 -33.80 -1.08
N GLY A 17 6.46 -33.29 -2.29
CA GLY A 17 6.27 -31.88 -2.59
C GLY A 17 4.84 -31.39 -2.25
N TRP A 18 3.84 -32.20 -2.60
CA TRP A 18 2.44 -31.91 -2.28
C TRP A 18 2.13 -31.94 -0.78
N SER A 19 2.68 -32.95 -0.05
CA SER A 19 2.49 -33.03 1.40
C SER A 19 3.14 -31.88 2.14
N THR A 20 4.36 -31.47 1.71
CA THR A 20 5.08 -30.33 2.27
C THR A 20 4.34 -29.02 2.00
N PHE A 21 3.84 -28.84 0.77
CA PHE A 21 3.03 -27.68 0.42
C PHE A 21 1.74 -27.59 1.29
N ARG A 22 1.02 -28.70 1.45
CA ARG A 22 -0.18 -28.72 2.31
C ARG A 22 0.14 -28.46 3.78
N ALA A 23 1.25 -28.98 4.29
CA ALA A 23 1.67 -28.75 5.67
C ALA A 23 2.01 -27.26 5.89
N LEU A 24 2.71 -26.62 4.95
CA LEU A 24 3.04 -25.18 5.01
C LEU A 24 1.79 -24.32 4.84
N ALA A 25 0.93 -24.63 3.87
CA ALA A 25 -0.33 -23.90 3.68
C ALA A 25 -1.24 -24.00 4.92
N GLY A 26 -1.28 -25.16 5.58
CA GLY A 26 -2.01 -25.35 6.84
C GLY A 26 -1.41 -24.66 8.06
N SER A 27 -0.16 -24.18 7.98
CA SER A 27 0.52 -23.45 9.06
C SER A 27 0.36 -21.92 8.98
N ILE A 28 -0.26 -21.40 7.91
CA ILE A 28 -0.49 -19.97 7.73
C ILE A 28 -1.49 -19.47 8.78
N VAL A 29 -1.17 -18.34 9.39
CA VAL A 29 -2.05 -17.71 10.37
C VAL A 29 -3.25 -17.11 9.64
N THR A 30 -4.43 -17.53 10.04
CA THR A 30 -5.67 -16.96 9.53
C THR A 30 -6.43 -16.23 10.63
N SER A 31 -7.16 -15.18 10.25
CA SER A 31 -7.98 -14.36 11.14
C SER A 31 -9.38 -14.20 10.55
N ASP A 32 -10.39 -14.18 11.42
CA ASP A 32 -11.78 -13.96 11.00
C ASP A 32 -12.06 -12.46 10.77
N VAL A 33 -11.40 -11.90 9.77
CA VAL A 33 -11.45 -10.46 9.47
C VAL A 33 -12.74 -10.05 8.78
N LEU A 34 -13.32 -10.96 8.01
CA LEU A 34 -14.44 -10.69 7.10
C LEU A 34 -15.77 -11.25 7.60
N SER A 35 -15.84 -11.77 8.85
CA SER A 35 -17.09 -12.24 9.43
C SER A 35 -18.12 -11.11 9.53
N GLY A 36 -19.29 -11.34 8.96
CA GLY A 36 -20.34 -10.32 8.80
C GLY A 36 -20.36 -9.68 7.41
N SER A 37 -19.32 -9.84 6.61
CA SER A 37 -19.38 -9.65 5.16
C SER A 37 -19.98 -10.91 4.54
N THR A 38 -20.98 -10.79 3.68
CA THR A 38 -21.57 -11.95 3.02
C THR A 38 -20.49 -12.65 2.20
N PRO A 39 -20.08 -13.90 2.53
CA PRO A 39 -19.11 -14.61 1.70
C PRO A 39 -19.74 -14.74 0.31
N ARG A 40 -19.12 -14.14 -0.67
CA ARG A 40 -19.57 -14.35 -2.05
C ARG A 40 -19.02 -15.68 -2.52
N THR A 41 -19.73 -16.75 -2.30
CA THR A 41 -19.48 -18.04 -2.95
C THR A 41 -19.75 -17.89 -4.45
N GLY A 42 -18.70 -17.69 -5.22
CA GLY A 42 -18.76 -17.64 -6.68
C GLY A 42 -17.90 -18.74 -7.29
N PRO A 43 -18.08 -19.04 -8.59
CA PRO A 43 -17.23 -19.99 -9.30
C PRO A 43 -15.75 -19.53 -9.32
N PRO A 44 -14.79 -20.46 -9.51
CA PRO A 44 -13.34 -20.21 -9.42
C PRO A 44 -12.78 -19.16 -10.42
N SER A 45 -13.58 -18.64 -11.32
CA SER A 45 -13.21 -17.63 -12.33
C SER A 45 -13.61 -16.21 -11.96
N ARG A 46 -13.84 -15.92 -10.67
CA ARG A 46 -14.36 -14.62 -10.23
C ARG A 46 -13.26 -13.57 -10.02
N THR A 47 -13.58 -12.31 -10.34
CA THR A 47 -12.78 -11.15 -9.91
C THR A 47 -12.69 -11.09 -8.38
N ILE A 48 -11.47 -10.95 -7.86
CA ILE A 48 -11.15 -10.87 -6.43
C ILE A 48 -10.77 -9.44 -6.08
N THR A 49 -11.29 -8.93 -4.98
CA THR A 49 -10.86 -7.68 -4.37
C THR A 49 -10.24 -7.97 -3.02
N ALA A 50 -8.94 -7.73 -2.88
CA ALA A 50 -8.19 -7.96 -1.65
C ALA A 50 -7.69 -6.65 -1.04
N LEU A 51 -7.74 -6.53 0.28
CA LEU A 51 -7.06 -5.47 1.02
C LEU A 51 -5.71 -6.01 1.49
N VAL A 52 -4.62 -5.42 0.96
CA VAL A 52 -3.24 -5.76 1.33
C VAL A 52 -2.71 -4.68 2.25
N VAL A 53 -2.21 -5.06 3.41
CA VAL A 53 -1.82 -4.16 4.49
C VAL A 53 -0.40 -4.45 4.96
N GLY A 54 0.42 -3.41 5.04
CA GLY A 54 1.71 -3.43 5.72
C GLY A 54 1.57 -2.82 7.11
N VAL A 55 1.82 -3.61 8.16
CA VAL A 55 1.74 -3.16 9.56
C VAL A 55 3.13 -2.93 10.12
N ASP A 56 3.35 -1.77 10.74
CA ASP A 56 4.56 -1.50 11.52
C ASP A 56 4.47 -2.24 12.86
N SER A 57 4.64 -3.57 12.80
CA SER A 57 4.63 -4.45 13.95
C SER A 57 6.00 -5.12 14.14
N ARG A 58 6.47 -5.15 15.39
CA ARG A 58 7.70 -5.84 15.82
C ARG A 58 7.41 -7.23 16.34
N THR A 59 6.32 -7.84 15.86
CA THR A 59 5.94 -9.22 16.22
C THR A 59 5.82 -10.08 14.96
N ASP A 60 5.89 -11.40 15.12
CA ASP A 60 5.55 -12.34 14.05
C ASP A 60 4.02 -12.41 13.82
N ALA A 61 3.57 -13.22 12.86
CA ALA A 61 2.14 -13.38 12.56
C ALA A 61 1.33 -13.95 13.74
N GLN A 62 1.99 -14.64 14.69
CA GLN A 62 1.39 -15.16 15.91
C GLN A 62 1.37 -14.12 17.05
N GLY A 63 1.92 -12.91 16.82
CA GLY A 63 2.02 -11.85 17.80
C GLY A 63 3.16 -12.05 18.81
N ARG A 64 4.15 -12.94 18.56
CA ARG A 64 5.32 -13.11 19.40
C ARG A 64 6.38 -12.06 19.05
N PRO A 65 7.06 -11.46 20.04
CA PRO A 65 8.10 -10.46 19.78
C PRO A 65 9.19 -10.99 18.86
N LEU A 66 9.65 -10.16 17.94
CA LEU A 66 10.80 -10.45 17.09
C LEU A 66 12.10 -10.37 17.89
N PRO A 67 13.12 -11.20 17.56
CA PRO A 67 14.44 -11.10 18.15
C PRO A 67 15.08 -9.71 17.91
N GLN A 68 15.87 -9.23 18.87
CA GLN A 68 16.46 -7.89 18.81
C GLN A 68 17.42 -7.73 17.62
N ASP A 69 18.18 -8.77 17.28
CA ASP A 69 19.09 -8.75 16.12
C ASP A 69 18.35 -8.60 14.77
N VAL A 70 17.09 -9.08 14.70
CA VAL A 70 16.20 -8.87 13.55
C VAL A 70 15.72 -7.42 13.51
N LEU A 71 15.33 -6.87 14.66
CA LEU A 71 14.90 -5.46 14.77
C LEU A 71 16.03 -4.49 14.43
N ASP A 72 17.26 -4.79 14.89
CA ASP A 72 18.43 -3.96 14.63
C ASP A 72 18.77 -3.91 13.13
N LYS A 73 18.71 -5.06 12.44
CA LYS A 73 18.91 -5.13 10.98
C LYS A 73 17.90 -4.31 10.18
N MET A 74 16.69 -4.15 10.71
CA MET A 74 15.62 -3.41 10.07
C MET A 74 15.58 -1.92 10.46
N HIS A 75 16.47 -1.46 11.32
CA HIS A 75 16.40 -0.12 11.93
C HIS A 75 14.99 0.18 12.49
N ALA A 76 14.34 -0.87 13.04
CA ALA A 76 12.94 -0.78 13.46
C ALA A 76 12.78 -0.10 14.83
N GLY A 77 13.85 0.06 15.58
CA GLY A 77 13.81 0.52 16.97
C GLY A 77 13.12 -0.47 17.91
N PRO A 78 13.00 -0.13 19.20
CA PRO A 78 12.27 -0.94 20.17
C PRO A 78 10.77 -0.94 19.82
N ASP A 79 10.07 -1.96 20.30
CA ASP A 79 8.61 -2.00 20.22
C ASP A 79 8.01 -0.95 21.15
N ASP A 80 7.43 0.09 20.61
CA ASP A 80 6.75 1.18 21.31
C ASP A 80 5.25 0.93 21.46
N GLY A 81 4.77 -0.24 21.04
CA GLY A 81 3.36 -0.64 21.07
C GLY A 81 2.47 0.10 20.07
N GLN A 82 3.05 0.93 19.19
CA GLN A 82 2.28 1.57 18.14
C GLN A 82 2.06 0.58 16.98
N LEU A 83 0.80 0.40 16.61
CA LEU A 83 0.37 -0.48 15.53
C LEU A 83 -0.25 0.38 14.43
N ASN A 84 0.58 0.96 13.58
CA ASN A 84 0.14 1.73 12.43
C ASN A 84 0.20 0.89 11.15
N THR A 85 -0.76 1.10 10.27
CA THR A 85 -0.75 0.50 8.93
C THR A 85 -0.12 1.47 7.96
N ASP A 86 1.16 1.24 7.64
CA ASP A 86 1.96 2.15 6.83
C ASP A 86 1.73 1.98 5.32
N THR A 87 1.18 0.85 4.93
CA THR A 87 0.78 0.53 3.56
C THR A 87 -0.64 0.00 3.56
N ILE A 88 -1.52 0.60 2.77
CA ILE A 88 -2.92 0.21 2.61
C ILE A 88 -3.22 0.19 1.12
N ILE A 89 -3.43 -0.99 0.54
CA ILE A 89 -3.62 -1.18 -0.90
C ILE A 89 -4.86 -2.02 -1.14
N LEU A 90 -5.80 -1.49 -1.91
CA LEU A 90 -6.93 -2.24 -2.43
C LEU A 90 -6.54 -2.82 -3.79
N LEU A 91 -6.44 -4.14 -3.87
CA LEU A 91 -5.99 -4.88 -5.04
C LEU A 91 -7.17 -5.55 -5.72
N ARG A 92 -7.36 -5.34 -7.02
CA ARG A 92 -8.32 -6.08 -7.82
C ARG A 92 -7.63 -7.01 -8.81
N ILE A 93 -7.86 -8.30 -8.66
CA ILE A 93 -7.40 -9.35 -9.57
C ILE A 93 -8.61 -9.77 -10.43
N PRO A 94 -8.63 -9.44 -11.73
CA PRO A 94 -9.76 -9.75 -12.59
C PRO A 94 -9.84 -11.25 -12.88
N ALA A 95 -11.07 -11.76 -13.10
CA ALA A 95 -11.28 -13.12 -13.57
C ALA A 95 -10.75 -13.34 -14.99
N ASP A 96 -10.77 -12.28 -15.81
CA ASP A 96 -10.24 -12.28 -17.16
C ASP A 96 -8.75 -11.87 -17.14
N PRO A 97 -7.81 -12.79 -17.47
CA PRO A 97 -6.38 -12.48 -17.47
C PRO A 97 -5.96 -11.48 -18.56
N ALA A 98 -6.86 -11.14 -19.50
CA ALA A 98 -6.60 -10.07 -20.46
C ALA A 98 -6.68 -8.67 -19.84
N LYS A 99 -7.43 -8.52 -18.75
CA LYS A 99 -7.57 -7.26 -18.01
C LYS A 99 -6.40 -7.03 -17.06
N PRO A 100 -6.06 -5.77 -16.75
CA PRO A 100 -5.01 -5.48 -15.78
C PRO A 100 -5.43 -5.83 -14.35
N VAL A 101 -4.44 -6.21 -13.53
CA VAL A 101 -4.54 -6.19 -12.09
C VAL A 101 -4.36 -4.75 -11.63
N VAL A 102 -5.28 -4.24 -10.87
CA VAL A 102 -5.29 -2.84 -10.41
C VAL A 102 -5.03 -2.78 -8.92
N ALA A 103 -4.04 -2.00 -8.52
CA ALA A 103 -3.69 -1.71 -7.14
C ALA A 103 -3.94 -0.22 -6.83
N VAL A 104 -4.81 0.07 -5.87
CA VAL A 104 -5.11 1.44 -5.43
C VAL A 104 -4.56 1.65 -4.03
N SER A 105 -3.58 2.54 -3.90
CA SER A 105 -2.92 2.90 -2.64
C SER A 105 -3.66 4.03 -1.94
N PHE A 106 -3.78 3.93 -0.62
CA PHE A 106 -4.31 4.97 0.27
C PHE A 106 -3.15 5.60 1.04
N PRO A 107 -2.92 6.92 0.94
CA PRO A 107 -1.97 7.59 1.82
C PRO A 107 -2.32 7.30 3.28
N ARG A 108 -1.35 6.80 4.06
CA ARG A 108 -1.58 6.39 5.44
C ARG A 108 -2.07 7.50 6.34
N ASP A 109 -1.70 8.75 5.99
CA ASP A 109 -2.07 9.95 6.73
C ASP A 109 -3.38 10.58 6.21
N SER A 110 -4.15 9.90 5.30
CA SER A 110 -5.48 10.35 4.84
C SER A 110 -6.42 10.54 6.03
N TYR A 111 -6.98 11.75 6.16
CA TYR A 111 -7.87 12.12 7.26
C TYR A 111 -9.30 11.72 6.93
N VAL A 112 -9.78 10.64 7.53
CA VAL A 112 -11.04 9.98 7.18
C VAL A 112 -11.89 9.70 8.42
N LYS A 113 -13.20 9.55 8.23
CA LYS A 113 -14.07 9.01 9.26
C LYS A 113 -13.78 7.52 9.42
N LEU A 114 -13.26 7.14 10.58
CA LEU A 114 -13.03 5.74 10.92
C LEU A 114 -14.34 5.00 11.17
N ALA A 115 -14.39 3.73 10.82
CA ALA A 115 -15.53 2.89 11.13
C ALA A 115 -15.66 2.67 12.65
N GLY A 116 -16.88 2.59 13.14
CA GLY A 116 -17.18 2.56 14.58
C GLY A 116 -17.17 3.96 15.17
N ASP A 117 -17.02 4.04 16.51
CA ASP A 117 -17.12 5.28 17.28
C ASP A 117 -15.76 5.99 17.48
N TYR A 118 -14.79 5.78 16.58
CA TYR A 118 -13.45 6.36 16.72
C TYR A 118 -13.34 7.79 16.22
N GLY A 119 -14.33 8.31 15.48
CA GLY A 119 -14.32 9.68 14.93
C GLY A 119 -13.53 9.82 13.64
N THR A 120 -13.04 11.04 13.35
CA THR A 120 -12.25 11.35 12.16
C THR A 120 -10.78 11.45 12.52
N HIS A 121 -9.96 10.59 11.91
CA HIS A 121 -8.53 10.45 12.19
C HIS A 121 -7.77 10.00 10.93
N LYS A 122 -6.44 9.94 11.03
CA LYS A 122 -5.62 9.30 9.99
C LYS A 122 -6.01 7.84 9.81
N ILE A 123 -6.16 7.39 8.56
CA ILE A 123 -6.63 6.03 8.23
C ILE A 123 -5.73 4.95 8.84
N ASN A 124 -4.41 5.18 8.92
CA ASN A 124 -3.45 4.25 9.50
C ASN A 124 -3.69 3.96 10.99
N SER A 125 -4.37 4.86 11.70
CA SER A 125 -4.66 4.71 13.13
C SER A 125 -5.89 3.84 13.42
N ALA A 126 -6.70 3.51 12.40
CA ALA A 126 -7.91 2.69 12.56
C ALA A 126 -7.61 1.35 13.24
N TYR A 127 -6.55 0.69 12.76
CA TYR A 127 -6.08 -0.58 13.28
C TYR A 127 -5.64 -0.48 14.75
N GLY A 128 -4.68 0.39 15.05
CA GLY A 128 -4.11 0.52 16.40
C GLY A 128 -5.13 1.01 17.45
N ARG A 129 -6.05 1.91 17.07
CA ARG A 129 -7.13 2.37 17.95
C ARG A 129 -8.06 1.24 18.36
N ALA A 130 -8.46 0.39 17.40
CA ALA A 130 -9.31 -0.75 17.70
C ALA A 130 -8.59 -1.81 18.55
N VAL A 131 -7.30 -2.08 18.26
CA VAL A 131 -6.47 -2.96 19.10
C VAL A 131 -6.42 -2.45 20.52
N THR A 132 -6.07 -1.19 20.74
CA THR A 132 -5.94 -0.58 22.08
C THR A 132 -7.26 -0.60 22.83
N SER A 133 -8.35 -0.20 22.20
CA SER A 133 -9.68 -0.20 22.81
C SER A 133 -10.13 -1.59 23.23
N THR A 134 -9.99 -2.57 22.31
CA THR A 134 -10.38 -3.96 22.55
C THR A 134 -9.51 -4.60 23.63
N THR A 135 -8.20 -4.36 23.61
CA THR A 135 -7.26 -4.86 24.64
C THR A 135 -7.72 -4.44 26.03
N ARG A 136 -8.00 -3.15 26.21
CA ARG A 136 -8.47 -2.63 27.50
C ARG A 136 -9.76 -3.31 27.95
N THR A 137 -10.76 -3.39 27.08
CA THR A 137 -12.05 -4.01 27.41
C THR A 137 -11.90 -5.48 27.82
N LEU A 138 -11.10 -6.26 27.08
CA LEU A 138 -10.92 -7.68 27.35
C LEU A 138 -10.07 -7.93 28.60
N GLN A 139 -9.11 -7.06 28.91
CA GLN A 139 -8.35 -7.11 30.16
C GLN A 139 -9.24 -6.81 31.38
N GLU A 140 -10.14 -5.81 31.27
CA GLU A 140 -11.14 -5.51 32.30
C GLU A 140 -12.10 -6.69 32.55
N GLN A 141 -12.36 -7.50 31.53
CA GLN A 141 -13.15 -8.74 31.63
C GLN A 141 -12.35 -9.92 32.21
N GLY A 142 -11.05 -9.77 32.45
CA GLY A 142 -10.18 -10.79 33.04
C GLY A 142 -9.80 -11.94 32.11
N LEU A 143 -9.82 -11.72 30.78
CA LEU A 143 -9.38 -12.73 29.82
C LEU A 143 -7.85 -12.90 29.87
N ASP A 144 -7.38 -14.10 29.48
CA ASP A 144 -5.95 -14.39 29.39
C ASP A 144 -5.26 -13.58 28.28
N ALA A 145 -3.96 -13.34 28.45
CA ALA A 145 -3.18 -12.49 27.56
C ALA A 145 -3.18 -12.93 26.08
N ASP A 146 -3.20 -14.24 25.82
CA ASP A 146 -3.20 -14.77 24.46
C ASP A 146 -4.55 -14.55 23.78
N THR A 147 -5.63 -14.71 24.51
CA THR A 147 -7.00 -14.44 24.03
C THR A 147 -7.18 -12.94 23.80
N VAL A 148 -6.76 -12.09 24.74
CA VAL A 148 -6.77 -10.63 24.58
C VAL A 148 -6.03 -10.23 23.30
N ARG A 149 -4.80 -10.71 23.11
CA ARG A 149 -3.98 -10.39 21.95
C ARG A 149 -4.69 -10.81 20.64
N ARG A 150 -5.11 -12.05 20.50
CA ARG A 150 -5.77 -12.55 19.27
C ARG A 150 -7.01 -11.74 18.93
N GLN A 151 -7.91 -11.52 19.88
CA GLN A 151 -9.17 -10.80 19.64
C GLN A 151 -8.94 -9.30 19.39
N ALA A 152 -7.97 -8.67 20.06
CA ALA A 152 -7.64 -7.28 19.82
C ALA A 152 -7.08 -7.05 18.42
N PHE A 153 -6.15 -7.89 17.97
CA PHE A 153 -5.60 -7.79 16.60
C PHE A 153 -6.68 -8.07 15.54
N GLU A 154 -7.58 -9.02 15.78
CA GLU A 154 -8.73 -9.26 14.90
C GLU A 154 -9.63 -8.04 14.82
N ALA A 155 -9.92 -7.38 15.94
CA ALA A 155 -10.70 -6.14 15.97
C ALA A 155 -10.01 -5.02 15.19
N GLY A 156 -8.67 -4.90 15.29
CA GLY A 156 -7.89 -3.96 14.50
C GLY A 156 -8.06 -4.16 12.99
N ARG A 157 -7.93 -5.41 12.52
CA ARG A 157 -8.14 -5.79 11.12
C ARG A 157 -9.54 -5.45 10.64
N LYS A 158 -10.55 -5.84 11.42
CA LYS A 158 -11.98 -5.55 11.13
C LYS A 158 -12.24 -4.05 11.01
N ALA A 159 -11.69 -3.24 11.91
CA ALA A 159 -11.86 -1.79 11.91
C ALA A 159 -11.24 -1.16 10.65
N LEU A 160 -10.05 -1.59 10.23
CA LEU A 160 -9.42 -1.10 9.01
C LEU A 160 -10.21 -1.49 7.76
N VAL A 161 -10.60 -2.77 7.63
CA VAL A 161 -11.43 -3.24 6.51
C VAL A 161 -12.74 -2.47 6.43
N ALA A 162 -13.42 -2.28 7.57
CA ALA A 162 -14.67 -1.53 7.64
C ALA A 162 -14.47 -0.06 7.25
N THR A 163 -13.35 0.56 7.67
CA THR A 163 -13.02 1.95 7.30
C THR A 163 -12.79 2.10 5.80
N VAL A 164 -12.01 1.21 5.18
CA VAL A 164 -11.78 1.24 3.72
C VAL A 164 -13.08 0.97 2.97
N THR A 165 -13.89 0.01 3.43
CA THR A 165 -15.19 -0.29 2.83
C THR A 165 -16.15 0.89 2.94
N GLN A 166 -16.19 1.58 4.08
CA GLN A 166 -17.02 2.78 4.30
C GLN A 166 -16.59 3.92 3.37
N LEU A 167 -15.29 4.16 3.24
CA LEU A 167 -14.73 5.21 2.39
C LEU A 167 -15.03 4.95 0.91
N THR A 168 -14.76 3.74 0.42
CA THR A 168 -14.79 3.41 -1.00
C THR A 168 -16.14 2.89 -1.49
N GLY A 169 -16.91 2.28 -0.59
CA GLY A 169 -18.10 1.50 -0.92
C GLY A 169 -17.78 0.17 -1.63
N ILE A 170 -16.51 -0.27 -1.61
CA ILE A 170 -16.07 -1.54 -2.20
C ILE A 170 -16.05 -2.61 -1.12
N VAL A 171 -16.67 -3.75 -1.40
CA VAL A 171 -16.61 -4.92 -0.53
C VAL A 171 -15.28 -5.63 -0.73
N VAL A 172 -14.56 -5.86 0.35
CA VAL A 172 -13.32 -6.62 0.39
C VAL A 172 -13.65 -8.12 0.44
N ASP A 173 -13.15 -8.87 -0.53
CA ASP A 173 -13.34 -10.33 -0.61
C ASP A 173 -12.26 -11.07 0.20
N HIS A 174 -11.04 -10.52 0.27
CA HIS A 174 -9.90 -11.11 0.96
C HIS A 174 -9.04 -10.05 1.67
N TYR A 175 -8.36 -10.48 2.71
CA TYR A 175 -7.44 -9.66 3.50
C TYR A 175 -6.08 -10.34 3.59
N ALA A 176 -5.01 -9.57 3.42
CA ALA A 176 -3.64 -10.01 3.64
C ALA A 176 -2.86 -8.93 4.41
N GLU A 177 -2.19 -9.32 5.48
CA GLU A 177 -1.37 -8.43 6.32
C GLU A 177 0.05 -8.98 6.39
N ILE A 178 1.04 -8.10 6.18
CA ILE A 178 2.46 -8.41 6.32
C ILE A 178 3.10 -7.45 7.33
N ASN A 179 3.94 -7.97 8.19
CA ASN A 179 4.75 -7.18 9.12
C ASN A 179 6.11 -6.79 8.52
N LEU A 180 6.90 -5.99 9.25
CA LEU A 180 8.22 -5.53 8.78
C LEU A 180 9.18 -6.68 8.47
N ALA A 181 9.25 -7.70 9.33
CA ALA A 181 10.15 -8.84 9.12
C ALA A 181 9.74 -9.66 7.90
N GLY A 182 8.45 -9.86 7.69
CA GLY A 182 7.93 -10.52 6.50
C GLY A 182 8.26 -9.79 5.21
N PHE A 183 8.21 -8.45 5.23
CA PHE A 183 8.63 -7.64 4.08
C PHE A 183 10.11 -7.87 3.74
N VAL A 184 10.99 -7.83 4.74
CA VAL A 184 12.43 -8.03 4.56
C VAL A 184 12.73 -9.45 4.06
N GLU A 185 12.22 -10.46 4.75
CA GLU A 185 12.43 -11.86 4.41
C GLU A 185 11.88 -12.22 3.00
N LEU A 186 10.71 -11.66 2.63
CA LEU A 186 10.12 -11.88 1.32
C LEU A 186 11.01 -11.28 0.21
N THR A 187 11.53 -10.07 0.43
CA THR A 187 12.43 -9.39 -0.50
C THR A 187 13.72 -10.18 -0.71
N ASP A 188 14.32 -10.66 0.39
CA ASP A 188 15.56 -11.46 0.34
C ASP A 188 15.34 -12.82 -0.35
N ALA A 189 14.20 -13.45 -0.08
CA ALA A 189 13.87 -14.77 -0.64
C ALA A 189 13.76 -14.77 -2.16
N ILE A 190 13.34 -13.63 -2.74
CA ILE A 190 13.27 -13.48 -4.20
C ILE A 190 14.56 -12.93 -4.82
N GLY A 191 15.62 -12.71 -4.00
CA GLY A 191 16.92 -12.22 -4.45
C GLY A 191 16.96 -10.70 -4.66
N GLY A 192 16.13 -9.97 -3.93
CA GLY A 192 16.02 -8.50 -4.00
C GLY A 192 15.04 -7.98 -5.03
N VAL A 193 14.76 -6.68 -4.95
CA VAL A 193 13.81 -5.98 -5.83
C VAL A 193 14.52 -4.85 -6.58
N PRO A 194 14.42 -4.78 -7.91
CA PRO A 194 14.99 -3.69 -8.69
C PRO A 194 14.21 -2.39 -8.46
N VAL A 195 14.93 -1.30 -8.22
CA VAL A 195 14.41 0.07 -8.12
C VAL A 195 15.33 1.03 -8.86
N CYS A 196 14.85 2.25 -9.12
CA CYS A 196 15.67 3.31 -9.70
C CYS A 196 15.45 4.61 -8.92
N LEU A 197 16.55 5.27 -8.51
CA LEU A 197 16.54 6.57 -7.87
C LEU A 197 17.03 7.65 -8.83
N THR A 198 16.35 8.80 -8.88
CA THR A 198 16.80 9.97 -9.65
C THR A 198 18.02 10.63 -9.01
N GLU A 199 18.08 10.63 -7.67
CA GLU A 199 19.13 11.23 -6.87
C GLU A 199 19.60 10.27 -5.77
N PRO A 200 20.83 10.42 -5.24
CA PRO A 200 21.28 9.61 -4.11
C PRO A 200 20.53 9.98 -2.84
N VAL A 201 20.35 8.99 -1.97
CA VAL A 201 19.68 9.12 -0.68
C VAL A 201 20.67 8.92 0.44
N ASP A 202 20.67 9.82 1.44
CA ASP A 202 21.34 9.65 2.73
C ASP A 202 20.35 10.00 3.84
N ASP A 203 19.66 8.98 4.34
CA ASP A 203 18.75 9.05 5.48
C ASP A 203 19.16 8.03 6.57
N ALA A 204 20.47 7.82 6.72
CA ALA A 204 21.06 6.86 7.66
C ALA A 204 20.52 7.01 9.09
N ARG A 205 20.22 8.26 9.50
CA ARG A 205 19.80 8.57 10.87
C ARG A 205 18.37 8.13 11.19
N TYR A 206 17.47 8.12 10.19
CA TYR A 206 16.03 7.90 10.41
C TYR A 206 15.55 6.57 9.84
N SER A 207 15.64 6.39 8.53
CA SER A 207 15.22 5.14 7.89
C SER A 207 16.33 4.10 7.75
N GLY A 208 17.58 4.52 7.89
CA GLY A 208 18.77 3.71 7.59
C GLY A 208 19.13 3.68 6.10
N ALA A 209 18.39 4.40 5.24
CA ALA A 209 18.63 4.40 3.80
C ALA A 209 19.90 5.17 3.44
N VAL A 210 20.88 4.50 2.81
CA VAL A 210 22.03 5.09 2.13
C VAL A 210 22.14 4.44 0.77
N LEU A 211 21.60 5.09 -0.25
CA LEU A 211 21.39 4.49 -1.57
C LEU A 211 21.94 5.41 -2.67
N PRO A 212 22.70 4.88 -3.65
CA PRO A 212 23.16 5.68 -4.77
C PRO A 212 22.01 6.02 -5.73
N ALA A 213 22.20 7.04 -6.56
CA ALA A 213 21.33 7.31 -7.69
C ALA A 213 21.42 6.20 -8.76
N GLY A 214 20.41 6.08 -9.58
CA GLY A 214 20.34 5.14 -10.70
C GLY A 214 19.69 3.81 -10.37
N PRO A 215 19.67 2.89 -11.36
CA PRO A 215 19.11 1.55 -11.20
C PRO A 215 19.94 0.70 -10.24
N GLN A 216 19.26 0.01 -9.32
CA GLN A 216 19.90 -0.87 -8.33
C GLN A 216 18.93 -1.96 -7.87
N THR A 217 19.44 -3.04 -7.29
CA THR A 217 18.62 -4.09 -6.67
C THR A 217 18.78 -3.99 -5.17
N LEU A 218 17.66 -3.81 -4.46
CA LEU A 218 17.64 -3.68 -3.01
C LEU A 218 17.38 -5.04 -2.37
N ASP A 219 18.21 -5.41 -1.38
CA ASP A 219 17.89 -6.46 -0.42
C ASP A 219 16.77 -6.02 0.53
N GLY A 220 16.33 -6.93 1.42
CA GLY A 220 15.20 -6.67 2.28
C GLY A 220 15.37 -5.47 3.20
N ALA A 221 16.54 -5.29 3.82
CA ALA A 221 16.81 -4.20 4.74
C ALA A 221 16.83 -2.85 4.00
N ASN A 222 17.55 -2.76 2.88
CA ASN A 222 17.61 -1.58 2.05
C ASN A 222 16.26 -1.25 1.41
N ALA A 223 15.48 -2.26 1.00
CA ALA A 223 14.13 -2.09 0.48
C ALA A 223 13.18 -1.54 1.55
N LEU A 224 13.27 -2.04 2.79
CA LEU A 224 12.48 -1.51 3.89
C LEU A 224 12.84 -0.05 4.19
N ALA A 225 14.14 0.28 4.24
CA ALA A 225 14.61 1.65 4.41
C ALA A 225 14.10 2.57 3.29
N PHE A 226 14.17 2.12 2.03
CA PHE A 226 13.70 2.85 0.85
C PHE A 226 12.19 3.17 0.91
N VAL A 227 11.34 2.22 1.27
CA VAL A 227 9.88 2.43 1.33
C VAL A 227 9.42 3.18 2.59
N ARG A 228 10.28 3.30 3.61
CA ARG A 228 9.99 4.01 4.87
C ARG A 228 10.53 5.42 4.91
N GLN A 229 11.48 5.77 4.06
CA GLN A 229 12.10 7.10 4.06
C GLN A 229 11.05 8.21 3.96
N ARG A 230 11.25 9.26 4.75
CA ARG A 230 10.41 10.45 4.79
C ARG A 230 11.23 11.75 4.74
N HIS A 231 12.39 11.73 5.39
CA HIS A 231 13.26 12.89 5.45
C HIS A 231 13.97 13.08 4.10
N GLY A 232 14.04 14.34 3.67
CA GLY A 232 14.65 14.70 2.38
C GLY A 232 13.74 14.48 1.16
N LEU A 233 12.47 14.08 1.33
CA LEU A 233 11.49 14.01 0.26
C LEU A 233 10.68 15.31 0.20
N GLU A 234 10.70 16.01 -0.95
CA GLU A 234 10.01 17.29 -1.12
C GLU A 234 8.49 17.15 -1.02
N GLY A 235 7.91 16.10 -1.58
CA GLY A 235 6.48 15.76 -1.52
C GLY A 235 6.08 14.97 -0.27
N GLY A 236 7.01 14.70 0.66
CA GLY A 236 6.75 14.04 1.94
C GLY A 236 6.10 12.66 1.80
N ASP A 237 4.88 12.50 2.30
CA ASP A 237 4.15 11.22 2.29
C ASP A 237 3.76 10.76 0.88
N LEU A 238 3.50 11.68 -0.05
CA LEU A 238 3.16 11.34 -1.44
C LEU A 238 4.37 10.77 -2.20
N ASP A 239 5.56 11.33 -2.00
CA ASP A 239 6.78 10.77 -2.60
C ASP A 239 7.10 9.39 -2.03
N ARG A 240 6.84 9.18 -0.72
CA ARG A 240 6.94 7.84 -0.12
C ARG A 240 6.01 6.84 -0.79
N ILE A 241 4.77 7.21 -1.10
CA ILE A 241 3.83 6.34 -1.83
C ILE A 241 4.38 6.02 -3.23
N THR A 242 4.94 7.00 -3.92
CA THR A 242 5.57 6.79 -5.23
C THR A 242 6.72 5.78 -5.13
N ARG A 243 7.54 5.84 -4.08
CA ARG A 243 8.58 4.83 -3.79
C ARG A 243 7.99 3.46 -3.49
N GLN A 244 6.94 3.38 -2.70
CA GLN A 244 6.24 2.12 -2.43
C GLN A 244 5.69 1.51 -3.73
N GLN A 245 5.13 2.32 -4.62
CA GLN A 245 4.65 1.86 -5.92
C GLN A 245 5.79 1.42 -6.84
N ALA A 246 6.91 2.14 -6.86
CA ALA A 246 8.10 1.74 -7.61
C ALA A 246 8.68 0.41 -7.09
N TYR A 247 8.73 0.22 -5.77
CA TYR A 247 9.09 -1.07 -5.17
C TYR A 247 8.11 -2.18 -5.58
N MET A 248 6.80 -1.94 -5.50
CA MET A 248 5.78 -2.92 -5.90
C MET A 248 5.85 -3.27 -7.38
N ALA A 249 6.17 -2.31 -8.25
CA ALA A 249 6.41 -2.55 -9.68
C ALA A 249 7.65 -3.44 -9.89
N GLY A 250 8.75 -3.16 -9.19
CA GLY A 250 9.95 -3.99 -9.20
C GLY A 250 9.69 -5.40 -8.66
N LEU A 251 8.91 -5.53 -7.59
CA LEU A 251 8.48 -6.80 -7.01
C LEU A 251 7.63 -7.61 -8.02
N ALA A 252 6.64 -6.98 -8.64
CA ALA A 252 5.80 -7.60 -9.67
C ALA A 252 6.66 -8.07 -10.86
N ASN A 253 7.59 -7.24 -11.31
CA ASN A 253 8.54 -7.61 -12.37
C ASN A 253 9.40 -8.82 -11.99
N THR A 254 9.95 -8.85 -10.78
CA THR A 254 10.79 -9.94 -10.29
C THR A 254 10.00 -11.25 -10.14
N LEU A 255 8.80 -11.21 -9.60
CA LEU A 255 7.98 -12.40 -9.35
C LEU A 255 7.32 -12.93 -10.62
N LEU A 256 6.75 -12.04 -11.44
CA LEU A 256 5.93 -12.41 -12.61
C LEU A 256 6.75 -12.47 -13.90
N GLY A 257 7.78 -11.62 -14.03
CA GLY A 257 8.63 -11.55 -15.23
C GLY A 257 9.73 -12.60 -15.28
N GLY A 258 10.23 -13.03 -14.13
CA GLY A 258 11.42 -13.92 -14.03
C GLY A 258 11.14 -15.41 -13.99
N GLY A 259 9.88 -15.86 -14.08
CA GLY A 259 9.54 -17.29 -13.95
C GLY A 259 9.82 -17.88 -12.54
N ARG A 260 10.12 -17.07 -11.55
CA ARG A 260 10.49 -17.50 -10.19
C ARG A 260 9.39 -18.30 -9.50
N LEU A 261 8.13 -18.01 -9.80
CA LEU A 261 6.98 -18.79 -9.32
C LEU A 261 6.84 -20.17 -9.99
N ALA A 262 7.62 -20.45 -11.05
CA ALA A 262 7.72 -21.79 -11.63
C ALA A 262 8.71 -22.68 -10.87
N ASP A 263 9.65 -22.11 -10.10
CA ASP A 263 10.61 -22.87 -9.29
C ASP A 263 9.98 -23.34 -7.96
N PRO A 264 9.81 -24.66 -7.74
CA PRO A 264 9.19 -25.18 -6.53
C PRO A 264 9.95 -24.81 -5.24
N ALA A 265 11.29 -24.70 -5.29
CA ALA A 265 12.09 -24.34 -4.12
C ALA A 265 11.83 -22.88 -3.70
N THR A 266 11.71 -21.98 -4.66
CA THR A 266 11.32 -20.59 -4.40
C THR A 266 9.91 -20.51 -3.82
N VAL A 267 8.94 -21.23 -4.37
CA VAL A 267 7.56 -21.26 -3.85
C VAL A 267 7.52 -21.79 -2.41
N GLN A 268 8.24 -22.90 -2.11
CA GLN A 268 8.30 -23.43 -0.73
C GLN A 268 8.93 -22.43 0.25
N ARG A 269 9.99 -21.72 -0.16
CA ARG A 269 10.61 -20.68 0.67
C ARG A 269 9.63 -19.53 0.95
N LEU A 270 8.95 -19.05 -0.08
CA LEU A 270 7.93 -18.00 0.05
C LEU A 270 6.79 -18.43 0.98
N LEU A 271 6.27 -19.63 0.84
CA LEU A 271 5.24 -20.17 1.74
C LEU A 271 5.72 -20.26 3.20
N GLY A 272 6.99 -20.65 3.42
CA GLY A 272 7.58 -20.67 4.75
C GLY A 272 7.66 -19.26 5.39
N ILE A 273 7.89 -18.23 4.60
CA ILE A 273 7.87 -16.82 5.05
C ILE A 273 6.44 -16.38 5.33
N VAL A 274 5.53 -16.66 4.40
CA VAL A 274 4.10 -16.34 4.55
C VAL A 274 3.54 -16.93 5.85
N SER A 275 3.85 -18.20 6.15
CA SER A 275 3.36 -18.85 7.39
C SER A 275 3.87 -18.21 8.68
N ARG A 276 5.01 -17.51 8.63
CA ARG A 276 5.61 -16.88 9.82
C ARG A 276 5.21 -15.42 9.99
N TYR A 277 5.01 -14.70 8.90
CA TYR A 277 4.96 -13.23 8.94
C TYR A 277 3.72 -12.63 8.26
N VAL A 278 2.89 -13.45 7.62
CA VAL A 278 1.67 -12.98 6.95
C VAL A 278 0.44 -13.52 7.66
N VAL A 279 -0.57 -12.67 7.82
CA VAL A 279 -1.90 -13.06 8.28
C VAL A 279 -2.87 -12.93 7.12
N LEU A 280 -3.65 -13.98 6.86
CA LEU A 280 -4.68 -14.00 5.84
C LEU A 280 -6.08 -14.06 6.48
N ASP A 281 -7.13 -13.71 5.74
CA ASP A 281 -8.47 -14.09 6.14
C ASP A 281 -8.69 -15.61 5.98
N GLN A 282 -9.73 -16.13 6.62
CA GLN A 282 -10.03 -17.57 6.60
C GLN A 282 -10.53 -18.09 5.25
N GLY A 283 -10.85 -17.19 4.31
CA GLY A 283 -11.45 -17.54 3.02
C GLY A 283 -10.47 -17.75 1.87
N TRP A 284 -9.14 -17.61 2.09
CA TRP A 284 -8.16 -17.76 1.03
C TRP A 284 -8.02 -19.22 0.54
N ASP A 285 -8.23 -19.41 -0.76
CA ASP A 285 -7.79 -20.60 -1.48
C ASP A 285 -6.44 -20.29 -2.14
N LEU A 286 -5.35 -20.73 -1.49
CA LEU A 286 -4.00 -20.44 -1.94
C LEU A 286 -3.66 -21.12 -3.27
N ASP A 287 -4.22 -22.28 -3.54
CA ASP A 287 -4.02 -22.98 -4.81
C ASP A 287 -4.64 -22.19 -5.96
N GLN A 288 -5.82 -21.67 -5.74
CA GLN A 288 -6.52 -20.80 -6.70
C GLN A 288 -5.76 -19.49 -6.89
N LEU A 289 -5.30 -18.86 -5.79
CA LEU A 289 -4.53 -17.62 -5.84
C LEU A 289 -3.24 -17.80 -6.66
N VAL A 290 -2.45 -18.83 -6.37
CA VAL A 290 -1.21 -19.13 -7.12
C VAL A 290 -1.52 -19.40 -8.59
N GLY A 291 -2.62 -20.11 -8.89
CA GLY A 291 -3.08 -20.37 -10.25
C GLY A 291 -3.43 -19.08 -11.01
N GLN A 292 -4.11 -18.13 -10.36
CA GLN A 292 -4.46 -16.84 -10.95
C GLN A 292 -3.22 -15.95 -11.15
N VAL A 293 -2.37 -15.84 -10.13
CA VAL A 293 -1.15 -15.01 -10.18
C VAL A 293 -0.20 -15.46 -11.29
N ARG A 294 -0.07 -16.76 -11.53
CA ARG A 294 0.75 -17.30 -12.64
C ARG A 294 0.28 -16.89 -14.02
N GLN A 295 -0.98 -16.48 -14.18
CA GLN A 295 -1.53 -16.03 -15.48
C GLN A 295 -1.35 -14.52 -15.66
N VAL A 296 -0.97 -13.78 -14.62
CA VAL A 296 -0.77 -12.33 -14.66
C VAL A 296 0.61 -12.03 -15.21
N SER A 297 0.68 -11.14 -16.20
CA SER A 297 1.94 -10.53 -16.66
C SER A 297 2.26 -9.30 -15.81
N ALA A 298 3.53 -9.10 -15.47
CA ALA A 298 3.98 -7.89 -14.76
C ALA A 298 3.54 -6.60 -15.46
N SER A 299 3.56 -6.58 -16.79
CA SER A 299 3.11 -5.44 -17.61
C SER A 299 1.62 -5.11 -17.48
N LYS A 300 0.83 -6.00 -16.88
CA LYS A 300 -0.61 -5.82 -16.65
C LYS A 300 -0.93 -5.47 -15.19
N VAL A 301 0.05 -5.11 -14.38
CA VAL A 301 -0.18 -4.61 -13.02
C VAL A 301 -0.08 -3.10 -13.05
N GLU A 302 -1.13 -2.41 -12.64
CA GLU A 302 -1.24 -0.95 -12.61
C GLU A 302 -1.36 -0.47 -11.17
N PHE A 303 -0.56 0.54 -10.81
CA PHE A 303 -0.55 1.15 -9.48
C PHE A 303 -1.10 2.57 -9.57
N HIS A 304 -2.10 2.85 -8.74
CA HIS A 304 -2.76 4.14 -8.63
C HIS A 304 -2.73 4.61 -7.17
N THR A 305 -2.84 5.92 -6.96
CA THR A 305 -3.06 6.52 -5.64
C THR A 305 -4.40 7.26 -5.67
N ILE A 306 -5.17 7.19 -4.58
CA ILE A 306 -6.40 7.96 -4.46
C ILE A 306 -6.13 9.46 -4.61
N PRO A 307 -7.07 10.26 -5.16
CA PRO A 307 -6.93 11.71 -5.25
C PRO A 307 -6.84 12.33 -3.85
N THR A 308 -5.98 13.34 -3.72
CA THR A 308 -5.78 14.11 -2.50
C THR A 308 -6.03 15.59 -2.78
N ILE A 309 -6.51 16.35 -1.78
CA ILE A 309 -6.71 17.79 -1.87
C ILE A 309 -5.42 18.51 -1.52
N ARG A 310 -4.85 18.19 -0.35
CA ARG A 310 -3.55 18.73 0.11
C ARG A 310 -2.89 17.81 1.12
N PRO A 311 -1.55 17.78 1.20
CA PRO A 311 -0.81 16.90 2.10
C PRO A 311 -0.56 17.50 3.51
N ASP A 312 -1.00 18.74 3.77
CA ASP A 312 -0.60 19.55 4.92
C ASP A 312 -1.78 20.03 5.78
N LEU A 313 -2.86 19.24 5.86
CA LEU A 313 -4.00 19.52 6.73
C LEU A 313 -3.56 19.41 8.19
N TYR A 314 -3.59 20.54 8.92
CA TYR A 314 -3.36 20.51 10.36
C TYR A 314 -4.62 20.03 11.09
N THR A 315 -4.47 19.02 11.94
CA THR A 315 -5.56 18.43 12.73
C THR A 315 -5.33 18.62 14.22
N PRO A 316 -6.39 18.69 15.05
CA PRO A 316 -6.26 18.95 16.48
C PRO A 316 -5.51 17.85 17.26
N TYR A 317 -5.59 16.59 16.80
CA TYR A 317 -5.15 15.43 17.58
C TYR A 317 -4.12 14.56 16.84
N ASP A 318 -4.08 14.57 15.49
CA ASP A 318 -3.23 13.68 14.71
C ASP A 318 -2.06 14.44 14.02
N GLY A 319 -1.89 15.73 14.34
CA GLY A 319 -0.87 16.58 13.68
C GLY A 319 -1.20 16.84 12.21
N VAL A 320 -0.18 16.84 11.35
CA VAL A 320 -0.36 17.06 9.91
C VAL A 320 -0.90 15.78 9.25
N ALA A 321 -1.97 15.92 8.48
CA ALA A 321 -2.67 14.85 7.77
C ALA A 321 -2.84 15.19 6.27
N VAL A 322 -3.24 14.21 5.48
CA VAL A 322 -3.60 14.38 4.07
C VAL A 322 -5.10 14.58 3.96
N GLU A 323 -5.50 15.71 3.40
CA GLU A 323 -6.91 16.01 3.14
C GLU A 323 -7.38 15.31 1.86
N ILE A 324 -8.52 14.63 1.96
CA ILE A 324 -9.17 13.95 0.83
C ILE A 324 -10.64 14.36 0.75
N ASP A 325 -11.25 14.13 -0.40
CA ASP A 325 -12.70 14.21 -0.60
C ASP A 325 -13.25 12.77 -0.73
N ASP A 326 -14.10 12.37 0.19
CA ASP A 326 -14.63 11.01 0.27
C ASP A 326 -15.39 10.60 -1.00
N ASP A 327 -16.15 11.53 -1.63
CA ASP A 327 -16.93 11.25 -2.83
C ASP A 327 -16.04 11.16 -4.07
N ALA A 328 -15.02 12.01 -4.16
CA ALA A 328 -14.01 11.93 -5.19
C ALA A 328 -13.21 10.62 -5.10
N VAL A 329 -12.80 10.22 -3.90
CA VAL A 329 -12.13 8.94 -3.64
C VAL A 329 -13.03 7.77 -4.04
N ARG A 330 -14.29 7.79 -3.62
CA ARG A 330 -15.25 6.72 -3.95
C ARG A 330 -15.45 6.57 -5.45
N THR A 331 -15.60 7.68 -6.15
CA THR A 331 -15.76 7.73 -7.60
C THR A 331 -14.50 7.22 -8.30
N PHE A 332 -13.33 7.72 -7.89
CA PHE A 332 -12.03 7.32 -8.42
C PHE A 332 -11.80 5.81 -8.27
N VAL A 333 -11.95 5.28 -7.05
CA VAL A 333 -11.69 3.86 -6.76
C VAL A 333 -12.61 2.97 -7.60
N ARG A 334 -13.89 3.28 -7.70
CA ARG A 334 -14.83 2.52 -8.52
C ARG A 334 -14.47 2.54 -9.99
N SER A 335 -14.24 3.73 -10.56
CA SER A 335 -13.88 3.86 -11.98
C SER A 335 -12.58 3.13 -12.29
N THR A 336 -11.55 3.30 -11.47
CA THR A 336 -10.23 2.67 -11.66
C THR A 336 -10.33 1.15 -11.56
N LEU A 337 -11.02 0.62 -10.55
CA LEU A 337 -11.17 -0.83 -10.38
C LEU A 337 -12.04 -1.48 -11.48
N ASP A 338 -12.98 -0.76 -12.04
CA ASP A 338 -13.86 -1.27 -13.10
C ASP A 338 -13.30 -1.01 -14.52
N GLY A 339 -12.14 -0.32 -14.61
CA GLY A 339 -11.50 0.04 -15.89
C GLY A 339 -12.30 1.08 -16.67
N LEU A 340 -13.05 1.94 -15.98
CA LEU A 340 -13.80 3.05 -16.57
C LEU A 340 -12.95 4.32 -16.59
N PRO A 341 -13.18 5.25 -17.54
CA PRO A 341 -12.54 6.56 -17.48
C PRO A 341 -12.83 7.24 -16.14
N VAL A 342 -11.80 7.71 -15.46
CA VAL A 342 -11.97 8.50 -14.24
C VAL A 342 -12.61 9.84 -14.64
N PRO A 343 -13.75 10.25 -14.05
CA PRO A 343 -14.32 11.55 -14.32
C PRO A 343 -13.33 12.65 -13.93
N THR A 344 -12.84 13.42 -14.89
CA THR A 344 -12.04 14.61 -14.61
C THR A 344 -12.94 15.65 -13.99
N THR A 345 -12.92 15.77 -12.68
CA THR A 345 -13.57 16.86 -11.96
C THR A 345 -12.78 18.12 -12.24
N SER A 346 -13.15 18.86 -13.29
CA SER A 346 -12.69 20.24 -13.47
C SER A 346 -13.23 21.02 -12.26
N ALA A 347 -12.35 21.40 -11.35
CA ALA A 347 -12.68 22.31 -10.26
C ALA A 347 -13.11 23.65 -10.88
N SER A 348 -14.39 23.78 -11.16
CA SER A 348 -15.03 25.05 -11.49
C SER A 348 -15.07 25.89 -10.21
N ALA A 349 -14.02 26.68 -10.00
CA ALA A 349 -14.05 27.78 -9.05
C ALA A 349 -15.02 28.86 -9.54
N SER A 350 -16.33 28.61 -9.40
CA SER A 350 -17.37 29.63 -9.53
C SER A 350 -17.54 30.38 -8.21
N GLY A 351 -16.53 31.19 -7.89
CA GLY A 351 -16.65 32.21 -6.86
C GLY A 351 -17.39 33.42 -7.43
N THR A 352 -18.71 33.45 -7.31
CA THR A 352 -19.51 34.67 -7.51
C THR A 352 -19.13 35.65 -6.40
N ARG A 353 -18.23 36.58 -6.69
CA ARG A 353 -18.01 37.75 -5.84
C ARG A 353 -19.18 38.71 -6.02
N THR A 354 -20.11 38.71 -5.09
CA THR A 354 -21.10 39.75 -4.92
C THR A 354 -20.38 41.05 -4.51
N GLY A 355 -20.36 42.04 -5.41
CA GLY A 355 -19.72 43.30 -5.14
C GLY A 355 -20.50 44.14 -4.13
N LEU A 356 -19.80 44.70 -3.17
CA LEU A 356 -20.25 45.82 -2.35
C LEU A 356 -19.72 47.14 -2.97
N PRO A 357 -20.54 48.22 -3.00
CA PRO A 357 -20.16 49.46 -3.66
C PRO A 357 -19.18 50.27 -2.80
N THR A 358 -18.08 50.70 -3.39
CA THR A 358 -17.16 51.67 -2.83
C THR A 358 -17.59 53.09 -3.13
N THR A 359 -17.74 53.90 -2.12
CA THR A 359 -17.89 55.35 -2.21
C THR A 359 -16.54 56.05 -2.45
N SER A 360 -16.62 57.00 -3.34
CA SER A 360 -15.64 57.98 -3.82
C SER A 360 -14.90 58.79 -2.73
N SER A 361 -13.64 59.08 -2.96
CA SER A 361 -13.02 60.41 -2.76
C SER A 361 -11.62 60.48 -3.41
N ALA A 362 -11.46 61.36 -4.35
CA ALA A 362 -10.22 61.88 -4.96
C ALA A 362 -9.82 63.20 -4.28
N PRO A 363 -8.76 63.95 -4.72
CA PRO A 363 -7.50 63.63 -5.35
C PRO A 363 -6.29 64.37 -4.70
N ARG A 364 -5.04 64.06 -5.04
CA ARG A 364 -3.95 65.08 -5.18
C ARG A 364 -2.76 64.64 -6.00
N THR A 365 -2.54 65.43 -6.98
CA THR A 365 -1.44 65.86 -7.85
C THR A 365 -0.03 65.67 -7.32
N THR A 366 0.93 65.18 -8.15
CA THR A 366 2.11 65.93 -8.65
C THR A 366 2.90 65.16 -9.70
N THR A 367 3.36 65.88 -10.65
CA THR A 367 3.97 65.69 -11.96
C THR A 367 5.41 65.18 -12.02
N PRO A 368 6.07 65.17 -13.20
CA PRO A 368 6.60 63.94 -13.80
C PRO A 368 8.14 63.95 -13.87
N ARG A 369 8.75 62.81 -14.18
CA ARG A 369 10.12 62.76 -14.70
C ARG A 369 10.25 61.75 -15.85
N THR A 370 10.53 62.33 -16.99
CA THR A 370 10.94 61.78 -18.28
C THR A 370 12.21 60.92 -18.17
N THR A 371 12.23 59.74 -18.80
CA THR A 371 13.38 59.26 -19.61
C THR A 371 13.00 58.06 -20.46
N ALA A 372 13.39 58.12 -21.64
CA ALA A 372 13.45 57.46 -22.93
C ALA A 372 13.34 55.93 -23.03
N PRO A 373 13.09 55.42 -24.26
CA PRO A 373 12.52 54.11 -24.51
C PRO A 373 13.57 52.99 -24.66
N LEU A 374 13.29 51.79 -24.14
CA LEU A 374 13.99 50.59 -24.48
C LEU A 374 13.09 49.64 -25.27
N THR A 375 13.62 49.18 -26.34
CA THR A 375 13.12 48.32 -27.39
C THR A 375 12.35 47.10 -26.91
N SER A 376 11.19 46.92 -27.48
CA SER A 376 10.30 45.75 -27.32
C SER A 376 10.89 44.49 -27.97
N ASN A 377 11.13 43.45 -27.15
CA ASN A 377 11.18 42.08 -27.59
C ASN A 377 9.79 41.44 -27.48
N PRO A 378 9.37 40.56 -28.41
CA PRO A 378 8.07 39.95 -28.35
C PRO A 378 7.98 38.93 -27.20
N THR A 379 7.10 39.21 -26.27
CA THR A 379 6.73 38.32 -25.19
C THR A 379 6.03 37.11 -25.77
N SER A 380 6.65 35.95 -25.65
CA SER A 380 5.99 34.66 -25.84
C SER A 380 4.89 34.54 -24.76
N ALA A 381 3.67 34.24 -25.19
CA ALA A 381 2.54 33.97 -24.30
C ALA A 381 2.90 32.81 -23.35
N PRO A 382 2.53 32.88 -22.07
CA PRO A 382 2.68 31.75 -21.18
C PRO A 382 1.77 30.62 -21.66
N GLY A 383 2.37 29.48 -22.04
CA GLY A 383 1.62 28.25 -22.32
C GLY A 383 0.78 27.88 -21.09
N THR A 384 -0.47 27.60 -21.31
CA THR A 384 -1.38 27.04 -20.31
C THR A 384 -0.71 25.79 -19.72
N PRO A 385 -0.54 25.66 -18.40
CA PRO A 385 -0.04 24.43 -17.82
C PRO A 385 -1.07 23.32 -18.12
N THR A 386 -0.69 22.43 -19.02
CA THR A 386 -1.41 21.19 -19.24
C THR A 386 -1.14 20.34 -17.99
N THR A 387 -2.11 20.25 -17.10
CA THR A 387 -2.07 19.32 -15.97
C THR A 387 -2.14 17.92 -16.58
N THR A 388 -0.98 17.36 -16.86
CA THR A 388 -0.88 15.95 -17.28
C THR A 388 -1.19 15.13 -16.03
N GLU A 389 -2.32 14.41 -16.05
CA GLU A 389 -2.65 13.41 -15.05
C GLU A 389 -1.47 12.43 -14.92
N PRO A 390 -0.94 12.18 -13.71
CA PRO A 390 0.20 11.30 -13.58
C PRO A 390 -0.17 9.91 -14.11
N GLN A 391 0.59 9.43 -15.09
CA GLN A 391 0.40 8.10 -15.67
C GLN A 391 0.61 7.05 -14.59
N PRO A 392 -0.23 5.99 -14.56
CA PRO A 392 -0.07 4.93 -13.58
C PRO A 392 1.29 4.25 -13.72
N ILE A 393 1.92 3.94 -12.59
CA ILE A 393 3.12 3.10 -12.56
C ILE A 393 2.69 1.67 -12.91
N THR A 394 3.40 1.03 -13.83
CA THR A 394 3.12 -0.35 -14.23
C THR A 394 4.27 -1.28 -13.83
N GLY A 395 3.96 -2.55 -13.61
CA GLY A 395 4.99 -3.57 -13.35
C GLY A 395 5.88 -3.91 -14.57
N ALA A 396 5.64 -3.29 -15.73
CA ALA A 396 6.46 -3.50 -16.93
C ALA A 396 7.83 -2.82 -16.84
N THR A 397 7.87 -1.65 -16.21
CA THR A 397 9.06 -0.83 -16.07
C THR A 397 9.19 -0.34 -14.64
N VAL A 398 10.42 -0.33 -14.15
CA VAL A 398 10.73 0.28 -12.84
C VAL A 398 11.01 1.76 -13.08
N PRO A 399 10.12 2.68 -12.69
CA PRO A 399 10.36 4.10 -12.87
C PRO A 399 11.49 4.56 -11.94
N CYS A 400 12.25 5.58 -12.38
CA CYS A 400 13.15 6.27 -11.46
C CYS A 400 12.31 7.29 -10.64
N VAL A 401 12.46 7.23 -9.33
CA VAL A 401 11.74 8.06 -8.35
C VAL A 401 12.71 8.89 -7.51
N SER A 402 12.21 9.96 -6.92
CA SER A 402 12.98 10.81 -6.00
C SER A 402 13.27 10.11 -4.67
#